data_11fedf47292b877399692ea9cd681739
#
_entry.id   11fedf47292b877399692ea9cd681739
#
_cell.length_a   1.000
_cell.length_b   1.000
_cell.length_c   1.000
_cell.angle_alpha   90.00
_cell.angle_beta   90.00
_cell.angle_gamma   90.00
#
_symmetry.space_group_name_H-M   'P 1'
#
loop_
_entity.id
_entity.type
_entity.pdbx_description
1 polymer ?
#
loop_
_entity_poly.entity_id
_entity_poly.type
_entity_poly.pdbx_seq_one_letter_code
_entity_poly.pdbx_strand_id
1 'polypeptide(L)' 'MKGYVTATGYMGLVNGRYLLFCSESDYVEYMTESEEQSAEAA' A
#
# COMPACT_ATOMS: atom_id res chain seq x y z
N MET A 1 8.85 -0.31 1.13
CA MET A 1 7.57 -0.91 0.74
C MET A 1 7.77 -2.32 0.25
N LYS A 2 6.88 -3.21 0.59
CA LYS A 2 6.95 -4.60 0.17
C LYS A 2 5.68 -5.02 -0.54
N GLY A 3 5.84 -5.75 -1.64
CA GLY A 3 4.68 -6.21 -2.37
C GLY A 3 5.11 -6.98 -3.61
N TYR A 4 4.13 -7.52 -4.31
CA TYR A 4 4.41 -8.30 -5.50
C TYR A 4 3.19 -8.30 -6.42
N VAL A 5 3.45 -8.45 -7.71
CA VAL A 5 2.39 -8.48 -8.71
C VAL A 5 1.71 -9.83 -8.70
N THR A 6 0.38 -9.81 -8.81
CA THR A 6 -0.42 -11.03 -8.89
C THR A 6 -1.26 -11.02 -10.16
N ALA A 7 -1.92 -12.13 -10.42
CA ALA A 7 -2.78 -12.23 -11.60
C ALA A 7 -3.97 -11.28 -11.54
N THR A 8 -4.41 -10.93 -10.34
CA THR A 8 -5.59 -10.08 -10.17
C THR A 8 -5.25 -8.65 -9.77
N GLY A 9 -3.95 -8.34 -9.63
CA GLY A 9 -3.55 -7.00 -9.26
C GLY A 9 -2.20 -6.98 -8.58
N TYR A 10 -2.10 -6.25 -7.48
CA TYR A 10 -0.85 -6.11 -6.76
C TYR A 10 -1.10 -6.29 -5.26
N MET A 11 -0.34 -7.19 -4.65
CA MET A 11 -0.44 -7.40 -3.20
C MET A 11 0.62 -6.56 -2.50
N GLY A 12 0.16 -5.64 -1.67
CA GLY A 12 1.07 -4.76 -0.93
C GLY A 12 0.98 -5.00 0.57
N LEU A 13 2.12 -4.99 1.23
CA LEU A 13 2.18 -5.20 2.68
C LEU A 13 1.82 -3.92 3.41
N VAL A 14 0.79 -4.00 4.25
CA VAL A 14 0.32 -2.86 5.04
C VAL A 14 0.11 -3.33 6.48
N ASN A 15 0.85 -2.73 7.40
CA ASN A 15 0.72 -3.02 8.82
C ASN A 15 0.80 -4.51 9.14
N GLY A 16 1.71 -5.22 8.51
CA GLY A 16 1.92 -6.63 8.77
C GLY A 16 0.98 -7.57 8.05
N ARG A 17 0.19 -7.07 7.13
CA ARG A 17 -0.70 -7.91 6.32
C ARG A 17 -0.72 -7.44 4.88
N TYR A 18 -1.01 -8.35 3.97
CA TYR A 18 -1.07 -8.01 2.55
C TYR A 18 -2.48 -7.62 2.15
N LEU A 19 -2.57 -6.54 1.39
CA LEU A 19 -3.85 -6.08 0.84
C LEU A 19 -3.76 -6.10 -0.68
N LEU A 20 -4.88 -6.39 -1.34
CA LEU A 20 -4.92 -6.43 -2.80
C LEU A 20 -5.21 -5.02 -3.34
N PHE A 21 -4.34 -4.56 -4.24
CA PHE A 21 -4.50 -3.28 -4.92
C PHE A 21 -4.64 -3.53 -6.41
N CYS A 22 -5.17 -2.54 -7.12
CA CYS A 22 -5.30 -2.64 -8.57
C CYS A 22 -3.95 -2.68 -9.25
N SER A 23 -2.99 -1.92 -8.73
CA SER A 23 -1.65 -1.86 -9.29
C SER A 23 -0.67 -1.38 -8.23
N GLU A 24 0.61 -1.43 -8.59
CA GLU A 24 1.66 -0.94 -7.70
C GLU A 24 1.48 0.55 -7.41
N SER A 25 1.05 1.30 -8.40
CA SER A 25 0.81 2.73 -8.22
C SER A 25 -0.23 2.98 -7.14
N ASP A 26 -1.30 2.19 -7.15
CA ASP A 26 -2.33 2.32 -6.12
C ASP A 26 -1.76 2.04 -4.73
N TYR A 27 -0.92 1.03 -4.63
CA TYR A 27 -0.28 0.71 -3.36
C TYR A 27 0.61 1.85 -2.88
N VAL A 28 1.42 2.39 -3.80
CA VAL A 28 2.32 3.49 -3.45
C VAL A 28 1.53 4.71 -2.98
N GLU A 29 0.46 5.05 -3.69
CA GLU A 29 -0.38 6.17 -3.29
C GLU A 29 -1.01 5.95 -1.93
N TYR A 30 -1.49 4.74 -1.70
CA TYR A 30 -2.09 4.40 -0.42
C TYR A 30 -1.09 4.58 0.72
N MET A 31 0.10 4.06 0.55
CA MET A 31 1.13 4.15 1.59
C MET A 31 1.58 5.59 1.82
N THR A 32 1.70 6.36 0.76
CA THR A 32 2.10 7.75 0.87
C THR A 32 1.05 8.55 1.64
N GLU A 33 -0.21 8.35 1.31
CA GLU A 33 -1.28 9.05 2.01
C GLU A 33 -1.36 8.64 3.48
N SER A 34 -1.18 7.36 3.77
CA SER A 34 -1.19 6.88 5.15
C SER A 34 -0.07 7.53 5.96
N GLU A 35 1.12 7.62 5.36
CA GLU A 35 2.25 8.23 6.04
C GLU A 35 2.01 9.71 6.33
N GLU A 36 1.43 10.41 5.37
CA GLU A 36 1.13 11.82 5.55
C GLU A 36 0.11 12.02 6.65
N GLN A 37 -0.93 11.20 6.66
CA GLN A 37 -1.96 11.29 7.69
C GLN A 37 -1.40 10.96 9.07
N SER A 38 -0.54 9.96 9.13
CA SER A 38 0.11 9.60 10.40
C SER A 38 0.95 10.74 10.92
N ALA A 39 1.67 11.42 10.04
CA ALA A 39 2.50 12.55 10.44
C ALA A 39 1.65 13.69 10.98
N GLU A 40 0.51 13.93 10.35
CA GLU A 40 -0.39 14.97 10.81
C GLU A 40 -1.01 14.64 12.15
N ALA A 41 -1.38 13.38 12.33
CA ALA A 41 -1.99 12.94 13.57
C ALA A 41 -1.00 13.02 14.73
N ALA A 42 0.26 12.85 14.43
CA ALA A 42 1.28 12.91 15.47
C ALA A 42 1.59 14.34 15.86
#